data_598f9717e028c9f590649f29f7a5d364
#
_entry.id   598f9717e028c9f590649f29f7a5d364
#
_cell.length_a   1.000
_cell.length_b   1.000
_cell.length_c   1.000
_cell.angle_alpha   90.00
_cell.angle_beta   90.00
_cell.angle_gamma   90.00
#
_symmetry.space_group_name_H-M   'P 1'
#
loop_
_entity.id
_entity.type
_entity.pdbx_description
1 polymer ?
#
loop_
_entity_poly.entity_id
_entity_poly.type
_entity_poly.pdbx_seq_one_letter_code
_entity_poly.pdbx_strand_id
1 'polypeptide(L)'
;MVNFRRLTLAAVTAIFLIYGGLLASLFYYFDGAQFLATLVSERTLFSVGLSMAAATLATLAALLLAIPAAYALSRYTFPGRHLVDTLLELPLIVSPAALGAMLLIFFTNPLGAWVQEHALQFVFATAGVVLAQFVTIVGVAARFVKAAFDEVSPRYETAARTLGATPSGAFFSVSLPLARNGILAASALTWAKAMGEFGATITLAGTMAMRTETLPIAIFMRLSTADIEGTVGLVLLLVGLGLGALFAARLLTRRRYNG
;
A
#
# COMPACT_ATOMS: atom_id res chain seq x y z
N MET A 1 -22.83 -10.45 35.56
CA MET A 1 -22.75 -10.43 34.07
C MET A 1 -21.95 -9.21 33.66
N VAL A 2 -20.79 -9.40 33.01
CA VAL A 2 -20.02 -8.30 32.44
C VAL A 2 -20.86 -7.70 31.31
N ASN A 3 -21.13 -6.40 31.41
CA ASN A 3 -21.94 -5.71 30.41
C ASN A 3 -21.21 -5.80 29.06
N PHE A 4 -21.80 -6.39 28.04
CA PHE A 4 -21.24 -6.58 26.68
C PHE A 4 -20.56 -5.29 26.15
N ARG A 5 -21.21 -4.15 26.38
CA ARG A 5 -20.63 -2.83 26.05
C ARG A 5 -19.27 -2.56 26.75
N ARG A 6 -19.14 -2.96 28.03
CA ARG A 6 -17.85 -2.77 28.75
C ARG A 6 -16.76 -3.66 28.19
N LEU A 7 -17.09 -4.88 27.81
CA LEU A 7 -16.12 -5.80 27.19
C LEU A 7 -15.63 -5.29 25.82
N THR A 8 -16.56 -4.84 24.97
CA THR A 8 -16.21 -4.29 23.65
C THR A 8 -15.40 -2.99 23.76
N LEU A 9 -15.74 -2.10 24.70
CA LEU A 9 -14.97 -0.88 24.95
C LEU A 9 -13.57 -1.21 25.50
N ALA A 10 -13.45 -2.20 26.39
CA ALA A 10 -12.16 -2.65 26.90
C ALA A 10 -11.24 -3.17 25.79
N ALA A 11 -11.80 -3.92 24.81
CA ALA A 11 -11.03 -4.37 23.67
C ALA A 11 -10.51 -3.20 22.80
N VAL A 12 -11.34 -2.18 22.53
CA VAL A 12 -10.92 -0.97 21.81
C VAL A 12 -9.82 -0.24 22.58
N THR A 13 -10.00 -0.08 23.91
CA THR A 13 -9.01 0.57 24.77
C THR A 13 -7.68 -0.20 24.79
N ALA A 14 -7.73 -1.53 24.84
CA ALA A 14 -6.53 -2.37 24.80
C ALA A 14 -5.75 -2.18 23.49
N ILE A 15 -6.42 -2.20 22.34
CA ILE A 15 -5.79 -1.95 21.02
C ILE A 15 -5.18 -0.54 20.99
N PHE A 16 -5.91 0.47 21.49
CA PHE A 16 -5.42 1.84 21.55
C PHE A 16 -4.18 1.96 22.43
N LEU A 17 -4.18 1.30 23.60
CA LEU A 17 -3.04 1.33 24.54
C LEU A 17 -1.80 0.62 23.95
N ILE A 18 -1.97 -0.47 23.18
CA ILE A 18 -0.87 -1.17 22.53
C ILE A 18 -0.19 -0.23 21.51
N TYR A 19 -0.92 0.28 20.53
CA TYR A 19 -0.32 1.13 19.49
C TYR A 19 0.09 2.51 20.03
N GLY A 20 -0.73 3.11 20.90
CA GLY A 20 -0.42 4.39 21.55
C GLY A 20 0.80 4.28 22.47
N GLY A 21 0.94 3.17 23.21
CA GLY A 21 2.11 2.89 24.05
C GLY A 21 3.39 2.72 23.23
N LEU A 22 3.32 2.00 22.10
CA LEU A 22 4.46 1.87 21.18
C LEU A 22 4.88 3.24 20.62
N LEU A 23 3.93 4.06 20.20
CA LEU A 23 4.23 5.42 19.73
C LEU A 23 4.79 6.30 20.86
N ALA A 24 4.21 6.22 22.06
CA ALA A 24 4.68 6.98 23.21
C ALA A 24 6.11 6.57 23.64
N SER A 25 6.48 5.30 23.50
CA SER A 25 7.83 4.83 23.83
C SER A 25 8.92 5.46 22.95
N LEU A 26 8.60 5.89 21.74
CA LEU A 26 9.56 6.58 20.87
C LEU A 26 10.00 7.93 21.45
N PHE A 27 9.12 8.60 22.21
CA PHE A 27 9.45 9.89 22.81
C PHE A 27 10.48 9.79 23.94
N TYR A 28 10.74 8.61 24.47
CA TYR A 28 11.81 8.39 25.44
C TYR A 28 13.21 8.65 24.87
N TYR A 29 13.40 8.32 23.57
CA TYR A 29 14.65 8.55 22.85
C TYR A 29 14.57 9.75 21.89
N PHE A 30 13.55 10.59 22.02
CA PHE A 30 13.36 11.72 21.12
C PHE A 30 14.26 12.90 21.52
N ASP A 31 15.21 13.23 20.63
CA ASP A 31 15.97 14.46 20.69
C ASP A 31 15.54 15.40 19.57
N GLY A 32 15.04 16.58 19.92
CA GLY A 32 14.55 17.56 18.94
C GLY A 32 15.64 18.11 18.02
N ALA A 33 16.88 18.28 18.51
CA ALA A 33 17.99 18.76 17.70
C ALA A 33 18.42 17.68 16.68
N GLN A 34 18.56 16.44 17.13
CA GLN A 34 18.88 15.30 16.29
C GLN A 34 17.76 15.02 15.27
N PHE A 35 16.49 15.18 15.69
CA PHE A 35 15.34 15.02 14.79
C PHE A 35 15.38 16.03 13.64
N LEU A 36 15.60 17.32 13.94
CA LEU A 36 15.71 18.34 12.91
C LEU A 36 16.91 18.09 11.99
N ALA A 37 18.08 17.75 12.53
CA ALA A 37 19.26 17.41 11.75
C ALA A 37 19.01 16.22 10.81
N THR A 38 18.29 15.20 11.31
CA THR A 38 17.87 14.02 10.51
C THR A 38 16.93 14.42 9.38
N LEU A 39 15.92 15.26 9.63
CA LEU A 39 14.96 15.71 8.62
C LEU A 39 15.61 16.48 7.47
N VAL A 40 16.61 17.32 7.76
CA VAL A 40 17.26 18.20 6.75
C VAL A 40 18.39 17.47 6.03
N SER A 41 18.78 16.27 6.47
CA SER A 41 19.87 15.53 5.83
C SER A 41 19.51 15.15 4.39
N GLU A 42 20.43 15.33 3.46
CA GLU A 42 20.25 15.03 2.04
C GLU A 42 19.81 13.58 1.82
N ARG A 43 20.40 12.65 2.59
CA ARG A 43 20.06 11.22 2.56
C ARG A 43 18.63 10.95 2.97
N THR A 44 18.12 11.61 4.02
CA THR A 44 16.73 11.47 4.47
C THR A 44 15.76 12.05 3.45
N LEU A 45 16.04 13.25 2.93
CA LEU A 45 15.21 13.89 1.91
C LEU A 45 15.11 13.03 0.65
N PHE A 46 16.24 12.45 0.21
CA PHE A 46 16.25 11.49 -0.89
C PHE A 46 15.39 10.27 -0.60
N SER A 47 15.56 9.62 0.58
CA SER A 47 14.82 8.42 0.95
C SER A 47 13.32 8.69 1.06
N VAL A 48 12.90 9.84 1.57
CA VAL A 48 11.51 10.29 1.58
C VAL A 48 10.98 10.50 0.16
N GLY A 49 11.71 11.25 -0.65
CA GLY A 49 11.33 11.52 -2.04
C GLY A 49 11.18 10.23 -2.86
N LEU A 50 12.15 9.32 -2.74
CA LEU A 50 12.11 8.01 -3.39
C LEU A 50 10.91 7.18 -2.90
N SER A 51 10.68 7.11 -1.58
CA SER A 51 9.56 6.34 -1.02
C SER A 51 8.21 6.86 -1.49
N MET A 52 8.01 8.19 -1.47
CA MET A 52 6.77 8.81 -1.94
C MET A 52 6.55 8.60 -3.44
N ALA A 53 7.58 8.79 -4.25
CA ALA A 53 7.50 8.59 -5.70
C ALA A 53 7.22 7.12 -6.04
N ALA A 54 7.99 6.19 -5.46
CA ALA A 54 7.83 4.77 -5.69
C ALA A 54 6.44 4.26 -5.22
N ALA A 55 6.01 4.62 -4.01
CA ALA A 55 4.69 4.24 -3.50
C ALA A 55 3.55 4.80 -4.35
N THR A 56 3.69 6.02 -4.85
CA THR A 56 2.68 6.63 -5.73
C THR A 56 2.63 5.92 -7.08
N LEU A 57 3.77 5.70 -7.73
CA LEU A 57 3.84 4.99 -9.01
C LEU A 57 3.32 3.55 -8.89
N ALA A 58 3.77 2.82 -7.86
CA ALA A 58 3.33 1.46 -7.61
C ALA A 58 1.81 1.39 -7.34
N THR A 59 1.27 2.33 -6.55
CA THR A 59 -0.17 2.39 -6.26
C THR A 59 -0.99 2.73 -7.50
N LEU A 60 -0.57 3.69 -8.31
CA LEU A 60 -1.25 4.03 -9.56
C LEU A 60 -1.27 2.84 -10.53
N ALA A 61 -0.13 2.18 -10.70
CA ALA A 61 -0.03 0.96 -11.52
C ALA A 61 -0.92 -0.17 -10.96
N ALA A 62 -0.92 -0.37 -9.65
CA ALA A 62 -1.76 -1.38 -8.99
C ALA A 62 -3.26 -1.08 -9.18
N LEU A 63 -3.70 0.17 -9.02
CA LEU A 63 -5.09 0.57 -9.19
C LEU A 63 -5.56 0.46 -10.65
N LEU A 64 -4.68 0.77 -11.60
CA LEU A 64 -4.98 0.62 -13.04
C LEU A 64 -5.39 -0.82 -13.38
N LEU A 65 -4.74 -1.82 -12.76
CA LEU A 65 -5.10 -3.23 -12.91
C LEU A 65 -6.19 -3.68 -11.92
N ALA A 66 -6.14 -3.20 -10.69
CA ALA A 66 -7.04 -3.61 -9.63
C ALA A 66 -8.49 -3.21 -9.90
N ILE A 67 -8.75 -2.01 -10.43
CA ILE A 67 -10.11 -1.53 -10.68
C ILE A 67 -10.87 -2.43 -11.66
N PRO A 68 -10.36 -2.71 -12.89
CA PRO A 68 -11.06 -3.60 -13.81
C PRO A 68 -11.11 -5.05 -13.32
N ALA A 69 -10.04 -5.54 -12.68
CA ALA A 69 -10.02 -6.90 -12.12
C ALA A 69 -11.04 -7.06 -10.99
N ALA A 70 -11.10 -6.11 -10.06
CA ALA A 70 -12.05 -6.10 -8.96
C ALA A 70 -13.51 -6.02 -9.45
N TYR A 71 -13.78 -5.20 -10.46
CA TYR A 71 -15.10 -5.13 -11.08
C TYR A 71 -15.49 -6.47 -11.71
N ALA A 72 -14.59 -7.10 -12.48
CA ALA A 72 -14.83 -8.41 -13.06
C ALA A 72 -15.11 -9.49 -12.01
N LEU A 73 -14.31 -9.52 -10.94
CA LEU A 73 -14.49 -10.44 -9.81
C LEU A 73 -15.76 -10.15 -9.00
N SER A 74 -16.26 -8.92 -8.98
CA SER A 74 -17.49 -8.56 -8.29
C SER A 74 -18.74 -8.91 -9.11
N ARG A 75 -18.69 -8.74 -10.45
CA ARG A 75 -19.87 -8.79 -11.33
C ARG A 75 -19.98 -10.03 -12.20
N TYR A 76 -18.85 -10.66 -12.55
CA TYR A 76 -18.85 -11.76 -13.51
C TYR A 76 -18.54 -13.11 -12.86
N THR A 77 -19.16 -14.16 -13.38
CA THR A 77 -18.80 -15.55 -13.14
C THR A 77 -18.06 -16.06 -14.37
N PHE A 78 -16.84 -16.56 -14.19
CA PHE A 78 -15.99 -17.09 -15.27
C PHE A 78 -15.20 -18.32 -14.77
N PRO A 79 -14.80 -19.23 -15.68
CA PRO A 79 -13.97 -20.37 -15.31
C PRO A 79 -12.63 -19.86 -14.72
N GLY A 80 -12.18 -20.47 -13.62
CA GLY A 80 -10.94 -20.06 -12.94
C GLY A 80 -11.07 -18.88 -11.97
N ARG A 81 -12.27 -18.29 -11.78
CA ARG A 81 -12.48 -17.17 -10.83
C ARG A 81 -11.92 -17.46 -9.44
N HIS A 82 -12.18 -18.67 -8.90
CA HIS A 82 -11.69 -19.05 -7.58
C HIS A 82 -10.15 -19.12 -7.52
N LEU A 83 -9.51 -19.58 -8.59
CA LEU A 83 -8.04 -19.59 -8.68
C LEU A 83 -7.48 -18.17 -8.68
N VAL A 84 -8.06 -17.26 -9.47
CA VAL A 84 -7.65 -15.85 -9.50
C VAL A 84 -7.85 -15.20 -8.13
N ASP A 85 -9.01 -15.42 -7.49
CA ASP A 85 -9.32 -14.90 -6.14
C ASP A 85 -8.28 -15.39 -5.11
N THR A 86 -7.88 -16.67 -5.17
CA THR A 86 -6.85 -17.26 -4.30
C THR A 86 -5.46 -16.65 -4.59
N LEU A 87 -5.11 -16.49 -5.87
CA LEU A 87 -3.82 -15.89 -6.24
C LEU A 87 -3.67 -14.43 -5.80
N LEU A 88 -4.76 -13.66 -5.75
CA LEU A 88 -4.75 -12.31 -5.20
C LEU A 88 -4.46 -12.27 -3.68
N GLU A 89 -4.61 -13.40 -2.98
CA GLU A 89 -4.23 -13.54 -1.56
C GLU A 89 -2.75 -13.84 -1.35
N LEU A 90 -2.02 -14.18 -2.40
CA LEU A 90 -0.61 -14.55 -2.32
C LEU A 90 0.25 -13.52 -1.55
N PRO A 91 0.11 -12.19 -1.73
CA PRO A 91 0.85 -11.22 -0.93
C PRO A 91 0.46 -11.15 0.56
N LEU A 92 -0.64 -11.80 0.96
CA LEU A 92 -1.05 -11.91 2.36
C LEU A 92 -0.50 -13.19 3.01
N ILE A 93 -0.32 -14.25 2.21
CA ILE A 93 0.15 -15.57 2.67
C ILE A 93 1.68 -15.63 2.67
N VAL A 94 2.29 -15.10 1.62
CA VAL A 94 3.76 -15.10 1.43
C VAL A 94 4.35 -13.84 2.04
N SER A 95 5.45 -14.00 2.80
CA SER A 95 6.12 -12.82 3.36
C SER A 95 6.64 -11.89 2.26
N PRO A 96 6.67 -10.57 2.48
CA PRO A 96 7.22 -9.63 1.49
C PRO A 96 8.64 -9.97 1.04
N ALA A 97 9.51 -10.41 1.95
CA ALA A 97 10.87 -10.83 1.61
C ALA A 97 10.89 -12.04 0.66
N ALA A 98 9.99 -13.00 0.87
CA ALA A 98 9.87 -14.16 -0.02
C ALA A 98 9.33 -13.76 -1.41
N LEU A 99 8.40 -12.80 -1.49
CA LEU A 99 7.97 -12.23 -2.79
C LEU A 99 9.13 -11.54 -3.50
N GLY A 100 9.95 -10.79 -2.77
CA GLY A 100 11.17 -10.19 -3.31
C GLY A 100 12.16 -11.24 -3.83
N ALA A 101 12.34 -12.35 -3.10
CA ALA A 101 13.17 -13.46 -3.54
C ALA A 101 12.61 -14.14 -4.79
N MET A 102 11.28 -14.32 -4.89
CA MET A 102 10.64 -14.85 -6.11
C MET A 102 10.92 -13.93 -7.31
N LEU A 103 10.83 -12.61 -7.15
CA LEU A 103 11.19 -11.65 -8.19
C LEU A 103 12.68 -11.76 -8.57
N LEU A 104 13.57 -11.82 -7.59
CA LEU A 104 15.00 -11.95 -7.83
C LEU A 104 15.31 -13.24 -8.61
N ILE A 105 14.74 -14.39 -8.21
CA ILE A 105 14.85 -15.66 -8.92
C ILE A 105 14.29 -15.55 -10.34
N PHE A 106 13.16 -14.88 -10.53
CA PHE A 106 12.61 -14.65 -11.87
C PHE A 106 13.61 -13.89 -12.76
N PHE A 107 14.25 -12.84 -12.24
CA PHE A 107 15.20 -12.06 -13.01
C PHE A 107 16.56 -12.74 -13.23
N THR A 108 16.85 -13.86 -12.57
CA THR A 108 18.03 -14.69 -12.84
C THR A 108 17.78 -15.75 -13.90
N ASN A 109 16.53 -16.03 -14.29
CA ASN A 109 16.24 -16.97 -15.38
C ASN A 109 16.36 -16.30 -16.78
N PRO A 110 16.45 -17.07 -17.87
CA PRO A 110 16.66 -16.51 -19.22
C PRO A 110 15.65 -15.44 -19.63
N LEU A 111 14.36 -15.63 -19.28
CA LEU A 111 13.32 -14.66 -19.62
C LEU A 111 13.49 -13.36 -18.82
N GLY A 112 13.74 -13.46 -17.53
CA GLY A 112 13.98 -12.29 -16.68
C GLY A 112 15.26 -11.55 -17.05
N ALA A 113 16.33 -12.26 -17.38
CA ALA A 113 17.57 -11.67 -17.88
C ALA A 113 17.32 -10.88 -19.17
N TRP A 114 16.60 -11.48 -20.13
CA TRP A 114 16.21 -10.82 -21.37
C TRP A 114 15.43 -9.52 -21.12
N VAL A 115 14.48 -9.52 -20.18
CA VAL A 115 13.73 -8.31 -19.80
C VAL A 115 14.66 -7.23 -19.25
N GLN A 116 15.64 -7.59 -18.42
CA GLN A 116 16.60 -6.64 -17.85
C GLN A 116 17.54 -6.04 -18.91
N GLU A 117 17.90 -6.81 -19.93
CA GLU A 117 18.77 -6.35 -21.01
C GLU A 117 18.05 -5.47 -22.03
N HIS A 118 16.77 -5.74 -22.34
CA HIS A 118 16.05 -5.10 -23.44
C HIS A 118 15.00 -4.09 -23.01
N ALA A 119 14.56 -4.08 -21.74
CA ALA A 119 13.54 -3.14 -21.25
C ALA A 119 14.06 -2.24 -20.15
N LEU A 120 14.10 -2.72 -18.89
CA LEU A 120 14.50 -1.97 -17.71
C LEU A 120 15.25 -2.87 -16.75
N GLN A 121 16.31 -2.32 -16.15
CA GLN A 121 17.02 -2.97 -15.08
C GLN A 121 16.22 -2.84 -13.77
N PHE A 122 15.85 -3.99 -13.19
CA PHE A 122 15.07 -4.07 -11.95
C PHE A 122 15.94 -4.45 -10.76
N VAL A 123 16.84 -5.43 -10.92
CA VAL A 123 17.70 -5.91 -9.83
C VAL A 123 18.69 -4.80 -9.46
N PHE A 124 18.73 -4.45 -8.16
CA PHE A 124 19.54 -3.36 -7.61
C PHE A 124 19.34 -1.99 -8.28
N ALA A 125 18.11 -1.71 -8.73
CA ALA A 125 17.75 -0.48 -9.41
C ALA A 125 16.50 0.16 -8.83
N THR A 126 16.29 1.46 -9.08
CA THR A 126 15.11 2.20 -8.60
C THR A 126 13.80 1.64 -9.18
N ALA A 127 13.82 1.14 -10.43
CA ALA A 127 12.68 0.45 -11.01
C ALA A 127 12.30 -0.82 -10.22
N GLY A 128 13.28 -1.51 -9.62
CA GLY A 128 13.05 -2.64 -8.73
C GLY A 128 12.32 -2.25 -7.45
N VAL A 129 12.54 -1.05 -6.92
CA VAL A 129 11.77 -0.54 -5.77
C VAL A 129 10.29 -0.46 -6.11
N VAL A 130 9.96 0.16 -7.25
CA VAL A 130 8.56 0.30 -7.71
C VAL A 130 7.93 -1.05 -7.99
N LEU A 131 8.66 -1.97 -8.64
CA LEU A 131 8.17 -3.32 -8.95
C LEU A 131 7.92 -4.14 -7.69
N ALA A 132 8.84 -4.11 -6.71
CA ALA A 132 8.70 -4.81 -5.44
C ALA A 132 7.45 -4.32 -4.70
N GLN A 133 7.27 -3.01 -4.58
CA GLN A 133 6.07 -2.42 -4.00
C GLN A 133 4.81 -2.81 -4.78
N PHE A 134 4.82 -2.70 -6.10
CA PHE A 134 3.68 -3.07 -6.94
C PHE A 134 3.22 -4.51 -6.70
N VAL A 135 4.13 -5.48 -6.72
CA VAL A 135 3.79 -6.90 -6.55
C VAL A 135 3.22 -7.18 -5.17
N THR A 136 3.72 -6.50 -4.12
CA THR A 136 3.21 -6.69 -2.75
C THR A 136 1.84 -6.04 -2.51
N ILE A 137 1.45 -5.02 -3.31
CA ILE A 137 0.20 -4.29 -3.07
C ILE A 137 -0.91 -4.59 -4.07
N VAL A 138 -0.62 -5.09 -5.29
CA VAL A 138 -1.63 -5.21 -6.36
C VAL A 138 -2.79 -6.15 -5.98
N GLY A 139 -2.50 -7.28 -5.35
CA GLY A 139 -3.54 -8.21 -4.87
C GLY A 139 -4.39 -7.60 -3.75
N VAL A 140 -3.74 -6.90 -2.82
CA VAL A 140 -4.42 -6.18 -1.72
C VAL A 140 -5.30 -5.05 -2.26
N ALA A 141 -4.81 -4.28 -3.23
CA ALA A 141 -5.58 -3.25 -3.91
C ALA A 141 -6.83 -3.83 -4.58
N ALA A 142 -6.67 -4.94 -5.32
CA ALA A 142 -7.79 -5.61 -5.99
C ALA A 142 -8.87 -6.06 -4.98
N ARG A 143 -8.48 -6.58 -3.82
CA ARG A 143 -9.43 -6.98 -2.77
C ARG A 143 -10.16 -5.81 -2.14
N PHE A 144 -9.46 -4.73 -1.82
CA PHE A 144 -10.10 -3.53 -1.26
C PHE A 144 -11.05 -2.87 -2.26
N VAL A 145 -10.64 -2.77 -3.53
CA VAL A 145 -11.49 -2.23 -4.59
C VAL A 145 -12.68 -3.15 -4.86
N LYS A 146 -12.49 -4.48 -4.82
CA LYS A 146 -13.58 -5.45 -4.95
C LYS A 146 -14.62 -5.26 -3.85
N ALA A 147 -14.19 -5.10 -2.59
CA ALA A 147 -15.11 -4.82 -1.48
C ALA A 147 -15.92 -3.54 -1.74
N ALA A 148 -15.30 -2.48 -2.29
CA ALA A 148 -16.01 -1.25 -2.65
C ALA A 148 -17.07 -1.47 -3.75
N PHE A 149 -16.81 -2.33 -4.74
CA PHE A 149 -17.81 -2.70 -5.74
C PHE A 149 -18.90 -3.62 -5.19
N ASP A 150 -18.56 -4.51 -4.27
CA ASP A 150 -19.54 -5.45 -3.65
C ASP A 150 -20.59 -4.70 -2.81
N GLU A 151 -20.25 -3.53 -2.24
CA GLU A 151 -21.19 -2.64 -1.55
C GLU A 151 -22.22 -1.99 -2.50
N VAL A 152 -21.92 -1.90 -3.80
CA VAL A 152 -22.81 -1.32 -4.81
C VAL A 152 -23.75 -2.40 -5.36
N SER A 153 -25.06 -2.28 -5.11
CA SER A 153 -26.04 -3.25 -5.60
C SER A 153 -26.02 -3.39 -7.13
N PRO A 154 -25.92 -4.59 -7.69
CA PRO A 154 -25.98 -4.83 -9.14
C PRO A 154 -27.27 -4.32 -9.80
N ARG A 155 -28.34 -4.11 -9.03
CA ARG A 155 -29.63 -3.59 -9.51
C ARG A 155 -29.51 -2.22 -10.17
N TYR A 156 -28.58 -1.36 -9.70
CA TYR A 156 -28.37 -0.04 -10.32
C TYR A 156 -27.82 -0.17 -11.74
N GLU A 157 -26.89 -1.10 -11.97
CA GLU A 157 -26.38 -1.38 -13.30
C GLU A 157 -27.46 -1.97 -14.23
N THR A 158 -28.27 -2.89 -13.70
CA THR A 158 -29.40 -3.47 -14.44
C THR A 158 -30.41 -2.39 -14.86
N ALA A 159 -30.76 -1.47 -13.94
CA ALA A 159 -31.66 -0.36 -14.26
C ALA A 159 -31.07 0.58 -15.33
N ALA A 160 -29.79 0.90 -15.27
CA ALA A 160 -29.14 1.71 -16.31
C ALA A 160 -29.16 1.01 -17.68
N ARG A 161 -28.95 -0.32 -17.69
CA ARG A 161 -28.98 -1.11 -18.94
C ARG A 161 -30.39 -1.25 -19.53
N THR A 162 -31.44 -1.31 -18.72
CA THR A 162 -32.84 -1.28 -19.21
C THR A 162 -33.18 0.08 -19.83
N LEU A 163 -32.50 1.16 -19.41
CA LEU A 163 -32.61 2.50 -20.00
C LEU A 163 -31.69 2.70 -21.22
N GLY A 164 -31.06 1.63 -21.73
CA GLY A 164 -30.23 1.68 -22.93
C GLY A 164 -28.73 1.90 -22.73
N ALA A 165 -28.22 1.91 -21.49
CA ALA A 165 -26.80 2.02 -21.24
C ALA A 165 -26.05 0.73 -21.69
N THR A 166 -24.92 0.92 -22.35
CA THR A 166 -23.99 -0.19 -22.62
C THR A 166 -23.35 -0.70 -21.35
N PRO A 167 -22.78 -1.92 -21.29
CA PRO A 167 -22.08 -2.42 -20.11
C PRO A 167 -20.97 -1.48 -19.61
N SER A 168 -20.16 -0.92 -20.51
CA SER A 168 -19.14 0.07 -20.18
C SER A 168 -19.78 1.40 -19.72
N GLY A 169 -20.87 1.83 -20.37
CA GLY A 169 -21.64 2.98 -19.94
C GLY A 169 -22.16 2.83 -18.50
N ALA A 170 -22.76 1.69 -18.15
CA ALA A 170 -23.21 1.42 -16.79
C ALA A 170 -22.05 1.39 -15.78
N PHE A 171 -20.88 0.87 -16.16
CA PHE A 171 -19.69 0.90 -15.33
C PHE A 171 -19.26 2.35 -15.00
N PHE A 172 -19.03 3.17 -16.02
CA PHE A 172 -18.53 4.55 -15.82
C PHE A 172 -19.56 5.50 -15.24
N SER A 173 -20.86 5.34 -15.57
CA SER A 173 -21.91 6.27 -15.12
C SER A 173 -22.57 5.86 -13.80
N VAL A 174 -22.47 4.58 -13.39
CA VAL A 174 -23.17 4.08 -12.19
C VAL A 174 -22.20 3.45 -11.21
N SER A 175 -21.53 2.33 -11.59
CA SER A 175 -20.76 1.53 -10.64
C SER A 175 -19.54 2.25 -10.09
N LEU A 176 -18.75 2.85 -10.96
CA LEU A 176 -17.54 3.58 -10.59
C LEU A 176 -17.84 4.84 -9.73
N PRO A 177 -18.82 5.70 -10.09
CA PRO A 177 -19.20 6.82 -9.24
C PRO A 177 -19.77 6.43 -7.88
N LEU A 178 -20.56 5.35 -7.80
CA LEU A 178 -21.10 4.86 -6.53
C LEU A 178 -20.01 4.24 -5.63
N ALA A 179 -19.06 3.50 -6.21
CA ALA A 179 -17.93 2.88 -5.49
C ALA A 179 -16.80 3.86 -5.16
N ARG A 180 -16.81 5.09 -5.67
CA ARG A 180 -15.68 6.05 -5.60
C ARG A 180 -15.09 6.26 -4.21
N ASN A 181 -15.95 6.37 -3.18
CA ASN A 181 -15.48 6.61 -1.80
C ASN A 181 -14.74 5.38 -1.26
N GLY A 182 -15.23 4.17 -1.54
CA GLY A 182 -14.55 2.92 -1.23
C GLY A 182 -13.22 2.78 -1.99
N ILE A 183 -13.21 3.14 -3.28
CA ILE A 183 -11.99 3.12 -4.11
C ILE A 183 -10.96 4.13 -3.59
N LEU A 184 -11.37 5.34 -3.18
CA LEU A 184 -10.47 6.32 -2.57
C LEU A 184 -9.87 5.81 -1.26
N ALA A 185 -10.69 5.20 -0.41
CA ALA A 185 -10.22 4.57 0.83
C ALA A 185 -9.25 3.42 0.54
N ALA A 186 -9.58 2.55 -0.41
CA ALA A 186 -8.71 1.47 -0.88
C ALA A 186 -7.37 2.00 -1.40
N SER A 187 -7.39 3.08 -2.20
CA SER A 187 -6.19 3.72 -2.75
C SER A 187 -5.27 4.24 -1.64
N ALA A 188 -5.83 4.91 -0.63
CA ALA A 188 -5.04 5.45 0.48
C ALA A 188 -4.41 4.35 1.33
N LEU A 189 -5.16 3.27 1.62
CA LEU A 189 -4.64 2.12 2.36
C LEU A 189 -3.55 1.38 1.56
N THR A 190 -3.75 1.23 0.27
CA THR A 190 -2.76 0.62 -0.64
C THR A 190 -1.48 1.45 -0.70
N TRP A 191 -1.61 2.77 -0.81
CA TRP A 191 -0.47 3.69 -0.82
C TRP A 191 0.29 3.66 0.51
N ALA A 192 -0.40 3.70 1.64
CA ALA A 192 0.22 3.61 2.96
C ALA A 192 0.96 2.27 3.14
N LYS A 193 0.40 1.16 2.63
CA LYS A 193 1.08 -0.14 2.61
C LYS A 193 2.33 -0.11 1.75
N ALA A 194 2.28 0.50 0.56
CA ALA A 194 3.44 0.66 -0.33
C ALA A 194 4.56 1.49 0.33
N MET A 195 4.20 2.59 1.00
CA MET A 195 5.15 3.43 1.74
C MET A 195 5.92 2.67 2.82
N GLY A 196 5.26 1.73 3.49
CA GLY A 196 5.84 0.88 4.52
C GLY A 196 6.51 -0.39 3.99
N GLU A 197 6.57 -0.59 2.66
CA GLU A 197 7.15 -1.81 2.10
C GLU A 197 8.68 -1.83 2.28
N PHE A 198 9.15 -2.91 2.87
CA PHE A 198 10.55 -3.11 3.19
C PHE A 198 11.10 -4.43 2.62
N GLY A 199 10.44 -5.54 2.93
CA GLY A 199 10.97 -6.88 2.71
C GLY A 199 11.24 -7.23 1.24
N ALA A 200 10.28 -6.96 0.35
CA ALA A 200 10.46 -7.20 -1.07
C ALA A 200 11.44 -6.20 -1.68
N THR A 201 11.39 -4.95 -1.21
CA THR A 201 12.27 -3.88 -1.70
C THR A 201 13.72 -4.16 -1.38
N ILE A 202 14.06 -4.50 -0.14
CA ILE A 202 15.45 -4.79 0.24
C ILE A 202 16.00 -6.02 -0.50
N THR A 203 15.16 -7.03 -0.71
CA THR A 203 15.57 -8.27 -1.38
C THR A 203 15.83 -8.06 -2.87
N LEU A 204 15.01 -7.29 -3.58
CA LEU A 204 15.13 -7.09 -5.03
C LEU A 204 16.05 -5.91 -5.37
N ALA A 205 15.88 -4.77 -4.69
CA ALA A 205 16.55 -3.52 -5.04
C ALA A 205 17.78 -3.20 -4.17
N GLY A 206 17.95 -3.91 -3.04
CA GLY A 206 19.09 -3.70 -2.14
C GLY A 206 18.96 -2.45 -1.28
N THR A 207 20.11 -1.97 -0.75
CA THR A 207 20.20 -0.89 0.25
C THR A 207 21.14 0.23 -0.16
N MET A 208 21.23 0.52 -1.46
CA MET A 208 22.20 1.51 -1.96
C MET A 208 21.76 2.92 -1.56
N ALA A 209 22.61 3.58 -0.75
CA ALA A 209 22.41 4.98 -0.38
C ALA A 209 22.30 5.87 -1.63
N MET A 210 21.42 6.85 -1.60
CA MET A 210 21.15 7.79 -2.70
C MET A 210 20.74 7.13 -4.03
N ARG A 211 20.27 5.86 -4.00
CA ARG A 211 19.82 5.14 -5.20
C ARG A 211 18.57 4.29 -4.98
N THR A 212 18.60 3.33 -4.03
CA THR A 212 17.48 2.42 -3.76
C THR A 212 17.05 2.43 -2.30
N GLU A 213 17.65 3.28 -1.49
CA GLU A 213 17.36 3.40 -0.06
C GLU A 213 16.05 4.15 0.17
N THR A 214 14.96 3.39 0.33
CA THR A 214 13.66 3.92 0.77
C THR A 214 13.67 4.25 2.26
N LEU A 215 12.65 4.99 2.73
CA LEU A 215 12.54 5.37 4.13
C LEU A 215 12.51 4.16 5.09
N PRO A 216 11.77 3.05 4.83
CA PRO A 216 11.87 1.84 5.63
C PRO A 216 13.27 1.20 5.62
N ILE A 217 13.98 1.24 4.49
CA ILE A 217 15.36 0.75 4.40
C ILE A 217 16.29 1.64 5.21
N ALA A 218 16.14 2.97 5.15
CA ALA A 218 16.93 3.91 5.94
C ALA A 218 16.74 3.69 7.46
N ILE A 219 15.50 3.41 7.90
CA ILE A 219 15.18 3.02 9.29
C ILE A 219 15.96 1.77 9.68
N PHE A 220 15.90 0.72 8.86
CA PHE A 220 16.60 -0.53 9.11
C PHE A 220 18.12 -0.34 9.16
N MET A 221 18.68 0.44 8.25
CA MET A 221 20.12 0.69 8.21
C MET A 221 20.64 1.44 9.45
N ARG A 222 19.89 2.44 9.94
CA ARG A 222 20.23 3.14 11.19
C ARG A 222 20.10 2.23 12.41
N LEU A 223 19.03 1.45 12.48
CA LEU A 223 18.84 0.48 13.56
C LEU A 223 19.97 -0.56 13.60
N SER A 224 20.43 -1.03 12.45
CA SER A 224 21.52 -2.02 12.35
C SER A 224 22.88 -1.47 12.78
N THR A 225 23.05 -0.15 12.79
CA THR A 225 24.25 0.55 13.30
C THR A 225 24.05 1.09 14.72
N ALA A 226 22.98 0.68 15.41
CA ALA A 226 22.62 1.13 16.77
C ALA A 226 22.40 2.66 16.91
N ASP A 227 22.12 3.36 15.81
CA ASP A 227 21.71 4.77 15.82
C ASP A 227 20.21 4.86 16.20
N ILE A 228 19.92 4.78 17.51
CA ILE A 228 18.54 4.75 18.03
C ILE A 228 17.85 6.10 17.80
N GLU A 229 18.51 7.21 18.10
CA GLU A 229 17.92 8.56 17.99
C GLU A 229 17.57 8.91 16.54
N GLY A 230 18.49 8.63 15.60
CA GLY A 230 18.23 8.81 14.19
C GLY A 230 17.14 7.86 13.66
N THR A 231 17.06 6.64 14.20
CA THR A 231 15.98 5.68 13.88
C THR A 231 14.63 6.21 14.31
N VAL A 232 14.50 6.74 15.54
CA VAL A 232 13.26 7.32 16.06
C VAL A 232 12.78 8.46 15.15
N GLY A 233 13.69 9.33 14.72
CA GLY A 233 13.35 10.42 13.81
C GLY A 233 12.72 9.92 12.50
N LEU A 234 13.32 8.92 11.87
CA LEU A 234 12.80 8.35 10.63
C LEU A 234 11.48 7.57 10.82
N VAL A 235 11.32 6.86 11.94
CA VAL A 235 10.07 6.17 12.28
C VAL A 235 8.92 7.16 12.46
N LEU A 236 9.13 8.25 13.22
CA LEU A 236 8.13 9.29 13.40
C LEU A 236 7.75 9.95 12.07
N LEU A 237 8.74 10.16 11.18
CA LEU A 237 8.50 10.68 9.84
C LEU A 237 7.64 9.73 9.00
N LEU A 238 7.96 8.43 8.99
CA LEU A 238 7.20 7.42 8.25
C LEU A 238 5.75 7.32 8.76
N VAL A 239 5.57 7.27 10.09
CA VAL A 239 4.25 7.23 10.74
C VAL A 239 3.47 8.50 10.41
N GLY A 240 4.12 9.67 10.51
CA GLY A 240 3.50 10.96 10.18
C GLY A 240 3.02 11.03 8.74
N LEU A 241 3.83 10.58 7.77
CA LEU A 241 3.46 10.52 6.35
C LEU A 241 2.30 9.54 6.11
N GLY A 242 2.37 8.33 6.68
CA GLY A 242 1.33 7.32 6.53
C GLY A 242 0.00 7.75 7.14
N LEU A 243 0.00 8.21 8.39
CA LEU A 243 -1.20 8.69 9.06
C LEU A 243 -1.75 9.96 8.41
N GLY A 244 -0.88 10.87 7.98
CA GLY A 244 -1.25 12.09 7.25
C GLY A 244 -2.00 11.78 5.96
N ALA A 245 -1.50 10.83 5.16
CA ALA A 245 -2.17 10.39 3.94
C ALA A 245 -3.54 9.75 4.20
N LEU A 246 -3.64 8.87 5.22
CA LEU A 246 -4.90 8.27 5.61
C LEU A 246 -5.91 9.29 6.14
N PHE A 247 -5.44 10.28 6.91
CA PHE A 247 -6.29 11.36 7.40
C PHE A 247 -6.78 12.25 6.27
N ALA A 248 -5.91 12.64 5.33
CA ALA A 248 -6.28 13.40 4.14
C ALA A 248 -7.34 12.65 3.30
N ALA A 249 -7.18 11.35 3.09
CA ALA A 249 -8.15 10.54 2.39
C ALA A 249 -9.52 10.51 3.10
N ARG A 250 -9.54 10.39 4.44
CA ARG A 250 -10.77 10.45 5.23
C ARG A 250 -11.48 11.80 5.13
N LEU A 251 -10.73 12.89 5.11
CA LEU A 251 -11.33 14.24 4.93
C LEU A 251 -11.96 14.40 3.56
N LEU A 252 -11.32 13.88 2.51
CA LEU A 252 -11.85 13.92 1.14
C LEU A 252 -13.13 13.10 0.99
N THR A 253 -13.24 11.96 1.68
CA THR A 253 -14.45 11.13 1.67
C THR A 253 -15.59 11.72 2.51
N ARG A 254 -15.30 12.35 3.66
CA ARG A 254 -16.32 12.98 4.53
C ARG A 254 -17.00 14.21 3.93
N ARG A 255 -16.25 15.11 3.26
CA ARG A 255 -16.80 16.36 2.70
C ARG A 255 -17.91 16.15 1.66
N ARG A 256 -18.03 14.96 1.09
CA ARG A 256 -19.03 14.63 0.05
C ARG A 256 -20.28 13.95 0.60
N TYR A 257 -20.35 13.65 1.89
CA TYR A 257 -21.54 13.06 2.53
C TYR A 257 -22.50 14.12 3.10
N ASN A 258 -22.03 15.35 3.24
CA ASN A 258 -22.78 16.49 3.83
C ASN A 258 -23.21 17.54 2.76
N GLY A 259 -23.15 17.24 1.52
CA GLY A 259 -23.65 18.02 0.39
C GLY A 259 -24.52 17.18 -0.54
#